data_3670a361dd764913bec55811e2c93a48
#
_entry.id   3670a361dd764913bec55811e2c93a48
#
_cell.length_a   1.000
_cell.length_b   1.000
_cell.length_c   1.000
_cell.angle_alpha   90.00
_cell.angle_beta   90.00
_cell.angle_gamma   90.00
#
_symmetry.space_group_name_H-M   'P 1'
#
loop_
_entity.id
_entity.type
_entity.pdbx_description
1 polymer ?
#
loop_
_entity_poly.entity_id
_entity_poly.type
_entity_poly.pdbx_seq_one_letter_code
_entity_poly.pdbx_strand_id
1 'polypeptide(L)'
;MKSGAGGIQARAALVWDLPDLDAIEALPTTLSVADVKERGLVAYTAIYAPAGLRQSVSHVWRHRGRVIQVVSLAPVLGGRREGYRTYSRKTSFPDDAEGRWSVDVVTASGQLIGRLRFQIVR
;
A
#
# COMPACT_ATOMS: atom_id res chain seq x y z
N MET A 1 1.05 21.97 14.44
CA MET A 1 0.43 21.34 14.65
C MET A 1 0.30 20.13 14.00
N LYS A 2 -0.31 19.42 14.05
CA LYS A 2 -0.35 18.31 13.62
C LYS A 2 -1.06 18.14 12.48
N SER A 3 -0.79 17.31 11.73
CA SER A 3 -1.41 17.14 10.49
C SER A 3 -2.83 16.77 10.64
N GLY A 4 -3.58 17.06 9.63
CA GLY A 4 -4.98 16.82 9.64
C GLY A 4 -5.35 15.36 9.73
N ALA A 5 -4.43 14.49 9.59
CA ALA A 5 -4.73 13.08 9.69
C ALA A 5 -5.05 12.65 11.12
N GLY A 6 -5.09 13.59 12.06
CA GLY A 6 -5.35 13.24 13.45
C GLY A 6 -4.31 12.31 13.99
N GLY A 7 -3.11 12.36 13.44
CA GLY A 7 -2.05 11.49 13.86
C GLY A 7 -2.02 10.15 13.15
N ILE A 8 -2.86 9.94 12.13
CA ILE A 8 -2.84 8.69 11.38
C ILE A 8 -1.81 8.79 10.27
N GLN A 9 -0.92 7.81 10.20
CA GLN A 9 0.10 7.74 9.17
C GLN A 9 0.28 6.29 8.75
N ALA A 10 0.67 6.10 7.49
CA ALA A 10 0.95 4.77 6.97
C ALA A 10 2.33 4.74 6.36
N ARG A 11 3.04 3.64 6.59
CA ARG A 11 4.28 3.33 5.88
C ARG A 11 4.00 2.13 4.99
N ALA A 12 4.45 2.21 3.75
CA ALA A 12 4.14 1.19 2.76
C ALA A 12 5.41 0.69 2.10
N ALA A 13 5.41 -0.58 1.75
CA ALA A 13 6.49 -1.20 1.01
C ALA A 13 5.93 -2.22 0.06
N LEU A 14 6.64 -2.44 -1.06
CA LEU A 14 6.30 -3.52 -1.97
C LEU A 14 7.08 -4.76 -1.58
N VAL A 15 6.40 -5.90 -1.61
CA VAL A 15 7.05 -7.18 -1.39
C VAL A 15 6.47 -8.19 -2.38
N TRP A 16 7.21 -9.29 -2.63
CA TRP A 16 6.70 -10.33 -3.53
C TRP A 16 5.62 -11.17 -2.86
N ASP A 17 5.85 -11.50 -1.61
CA ASP A 17 4.93 -12.34 -0.84
C ASP A 17 4.76 -11.75 0.54
N LEU A 18 3.79 -12.27 1.29
CA LEU A 18 3.60 -11.83 2.66
C LEU A 18 4.81 -12.26 3.47
N PRO A 19 5.54 -11.29 4.04
CA PRO A 19 6.73 -11.62 4.80
C PRO A 19 6.38 -12.09 6.21
N ASP A 20 7.32 -12.77 6.83
CA ASP A 20 7.27 -12.94 8.27
C ASP A 20 7.43 -11.57 8.90
N LEU A 21 6.83 -11.38 10.05
CA LEU A 21 6.86 -10.07 10.71
C LEU A 21 8.27 -9.57 10.97
N ASP A 22 9.22 -10.49 11.12
CA ASP A 22 10.59 -10.12 11.45
C ASP A 22 11.50 -9.95 10.24
N ALA A 23 11.00 -10.20 9.04
CA ALA A 23 11.84 -10.24 7.85
C ALA A 23 11.18 -9.54 6.66
N ILE A 24 10.82 -8.27 6.84
CA ILE A 24 10.26 -7.49 5.74
C ILE A 24 11.40 -6.94 4.92
N GLU A 25 11.46 -7.38 3.67
CA GLU A 25 12.47 -6.90 2.76
C GLU A 25 11.77 -6.19 1.61
N ALA A 26 11.83 -4.87 1.64
CA ALA A 26 11.17 -4.07 0.63
C ALA A 26 11.83 -4.26 -0.72
N LEU A 27 11.03 -4.36 -1.76
CA LEU A 27 11.52 -4.40 -3.12
C LEU A 27 12.00 -3.02 -3.55
N PRO A 28 12.86 -2.95 -4.56
CA PRO A 28 13.23 -1.66 -5.13
C PRO A 28 12.03 -1.01 -5.78
N THR A 29 12.12 0.28 -6.06
CA THR A 29 11.01 1.03 -6.64
C THR A 29 10.97 0.96 -8.16
N THR A 30 11.83 0.17 -8.77
CA THR A 30 11.80 -0.11 -10.21
C THR A 30 11.75 -1.62 -10.39
N LEU A 31 10.72 -2.10 -11.08
CA LEU A 31 10.46 -3.52 -11.25
C LEU A 31 10.24 -3.82 -12.73
N SER A 32 10.47 -5.06 -13.14
CA SER A 32 10.26 -5.45 -14.52
C SER A 32 8.84 -5.93 -14.76
N VAL A 33 8.35 -5.71 -15.97
CA VAL A 33 7.04 -6.22 -16.39
C VAL A 33 6.98 -7.73 -16.20
N ALA A 34 8.03 -8.44 -16.62
CA ALA A 34 8.03 -9.89 -16.53
C ALA A 34 7.84 -10.39 -15.11
N ASP A 35 8.54 -9.76 -14.17
CA ASP A 35 8.46 -10.18 -12.78
C ASP A 35 7.09 -9.93 -12.18
N VAL A 36 6.49 -8.75 -12.42
CA VAL A 36 5.19 -8.46 -11.82
C VAL A 36 4.09 -9.31 -12.45
N LYS A 37 4.18 -9.62 -13.73
CA LYS A 37 3.18 -10.47 -14.38
C LYS A 37 3.28 -11.90 -13.88
N GLU A 38 4.47 -12.36 -13.60
CA GLU A 38 4.67 -13.72 -13.12
C GLU A 38 4.33 -13.87 -11.64
N ARG A 39 4.72 -12.92 -10.82
CA ARG A 39 4.67 -13.07 -9.36
C ARG A 39 3.56 -12.26 -8.69
N GLY A 40 3.02 -11.27 -9.38
CA GLY A 40 2.14 -10.31 -8.74
C GLY A 40 2.93 -9.40 -7.81
N LEU A 41 2.23 -8.52 -7.12
CA LEU A 41 2.84 -7.61 -6.14
C LEU A 41 1.97 -7.53 -4.91
N VAL A 42 2.60 -7.37 -3.76
CA VAL A 42 1.91 -7.11 -2.50
C VAL A 42 2.30 -5.73 -2.03
N ALA A 43 1.30 -4.90 -1.73
CA ALA A 43 1.51 -3.62 -1.05
C ALA A 43 1.27 -3.88 0.43
N TYR A 44 2.32 -3.80 1.21
CA TYR A 44 2.29 -4.10 2.63
C TYR A 44 2.38 -2.80 3.41
N THR A 45 1.48 -2.58 4.35
CA THR A 45 1.46 -1.32 5.09
C THR A 45 1.42 -1.55 6.59
N ALA A 46 2.06 -0.61 7.31
CA ALA A 46 1.93 -0.49 8.75
C ALA A 46 1.27 0.85 9.01
N ILE A 47 0.14 0.84 9.69
CA ILE A 47 -0.66 2.03 9.90
C ILE A 47 -0.63 2.39 11.37
N TYR A 48 -0.16 3.61 11.64
CA TYR A 48 -0.01 4.13 13.01
C TYR A 48 -1.14 5.09 13.29
N ALA A 49 -1.88 4.80 14.35
CA ALA A 49 -3.04 5.60 14.74
C ALA A 49 -3.16 5.60 16.25
N PRO A 50 -3.81 6.65 16.82
CA PRO A 50 -3.98 6.72 18.25
C PRO A 50 -4.79 5.55 18.82
N ALA A 51 -4.51 5.19 20.07
CA ALA A 51 -5.26 4.15 20.75
C ALA A 51 -6.74 4.50 20.78
N GLY A 52 -7.57 3.52 20.62
CA GLY A 52 -9.03 3.70 20.62
C GLY A 52 -9.60 4.05 19.26
N LEU A 53 -8.76 4.37 18.29
CA LEU A 53 -9.26 4.68 16.95
C LEU A 53 -9.56 3.39 16.19
N ARG A 54 -10.66 3.41 15.46
CA ARG A 54 -11.02 2.33 14.53
C ARG A 54 -11.35 3.01 13.21
N GLN A 55 -10.62 2.69 12.16
CA GLN A 55 -10.71 3.42 10.91
C GLN A 55 -10.73 2.46 9.72
N SER A 56 -11.68 2.67 8.81
CA SER A 56 -11.70 1.95 7.55
C SER A 56 -10.65 2.56 6.62
N VAL A 57 -9.89 1.70 5.96
CA VAL A 57 -8.78 2.11 5.11
C VAL A 57 -8.81 1.28 3.84
N SER A 58 -8.40 1.88 2.73
CA SER A 58 -8.30 1.18 1.44
C SER A 58 -6.94 1.45 0.82
N HIS A 59 -6.49 0.50 -0.01
CA HIS A 59 -5.38 0.70 -0.93
C HIS A 59 -5.96 1.03 -2.30
N VAL A 60 -5.49 2.13 -2.90
CA VAL A 60 -5.90 2.52 -4.24
C VAL A 60 -4.68 2.37 -5.14
N TRP A 61 -4.75 1.39 -6.04
CA TRP A 61 -3.68 1.12 -7.00
C TRP A 61 -3.92 1.98 -8.23
N ARG A 62 -2.91 2.76 -8.62
CA ARG A 62 -2.99 3.65 -9.78
C ARG A 62 -1.88 3.36 -10.77
N HIS A 63 -2.20 3.44 -12.04
CA HIS A 63 -1.24 3.32 -13.12
C HIS A 63 -1.36 4.57 -13.98
N ARG A 64 -0.26 5.31 -14.09
CA ARG A 64 -0.22 6.57 -14.84
C ARG A 64 -1.30 7.53 -14.35
N GLY A 65 -1.54 7.55 -13.04
CA GLY A 65 -2.50 8.42 -12.40
C GLY A 65 -3.94 7.92 -12.41
N ARG A 66 -4.24 6.86 -13.14
CA ARG A 66 -5.60 6.33 -13.23
C ARG A 66 -5.81 5.22 -12.22
N VAL A 67 -6.97 5.23 -11.58
CA VAL A 67 -7.31 4.18 -10.62
C VAL A 67 -7.53 2.87 -11.37
N ILE A 68 -6.76 1.86 -10.98
CA ILE A 68 -6.86 0.52 -11.56
C ILE A 68 -7.64 -0.40 -10.65
N GLN A 69 -7.44 -0.26 -9.35
CA GLN A 69 -8.05 -1.18 -8.40
C GLN A 69 -8.14 -0.51 -7.03
N VAL A 70 -9.27 -0.72 -6.36
CA VAL A 70 -9.46 -0.26 -4.98
C VAL A 70 -9.68 -1.50 -4.13
N VAL A 71 -8.88 -1.65 -3.09
CA VAL A 71 -8.97 -2.79 -2.18
C VAL A 71 -9.34 -2.26 -0.80
N SER A 72 -10.52 -2.62 -0.32
CA SER A 72 -10.92 -2.29 1.05
C SER A 72 -10.25 -3.24 2.01
N LEU A 73 -9.63 -2.69 3.03
CA LEU A 73 -8.90 -3.48 4.01
C LEU A 73 -9.78 -3.68 5.24
N ALA A 74 -9.39 -4.63 6.09
CA ALA A 74 -10.05 -4.78 7.39
C ALA A 74 -9.87 -3.48 8.17
N PRO A 75 -10.83 -3.13 9.03
CA PRO A 75 -10.70 -1.90 9.81
C PRO A 75 -9.42 -1.89 10.63
N VAL A 76 -8.75 -0.74 10.61
CA VAL A 76 -7.48 -0.54 11.31
C VAL A 76 -7.77 -0.17 12.76
N LEU A 77 -7.10 -0.84 13.67
CA LEU A 77 -7.22 -0.54 15.10
C LEU A 77 -5.96 0.20 15.54
N GLY A 78 -6.13 1.36 16.16
CA GLY A 78 -5.03 2.18 16.62
C GLY A 78 -4.37 1.65 17.89
N GLY A 79 -3.29 2.32 18.30
CA GLY A 79 -2.60 2.01 19.54
C GLY A 79 -1.51 0.98 19.45
N ARG A 80 -1.24 0.44 18.26
CA ARG A 80 -0.18 -0.54 18.11
C ARG A 80 1.15 0.15 17.88
N ARG A 81 2.13 -0.21 18.69
CA ARG A 81 3.45 0.41 18.62
C ARG A 81 4.12 0.16 17.27
N GLU A 82 3.98 -1.04 16.71
CA GLU A 82 4.59 -1.39 15.43
C GLU A 82 3.71 -1.01 14.26
N GLY A 83 2.56 -0.40 14.52
CA GLY A 83 1.58 -0.13 13.49
C GLY A 83 0.66 -1.32 13.26
N TYR A 84 -0.54 -1.02 12.77
CA TYR A 84 -1.49 -2.07 12.39
C TYR A 84 -1.10 -2.55 10.99
N ARG A 85 -0.78 -3.83 10.88
CA ARG A 85 -0.26 -4.42 9.64
C ARG A 85 -1.38 -4.89 8.75
N THR A 86 -1.31 -4.49 7.48
CA THR A 86 -2.30 -4.92 6.49
C THR A 86 -1.66 -4.93 5.11
N TYR A 87 -2.34 -5.51 4.14
CA TYR A 87 -1.78 -5.64 2.81
C TYR A 87 -2.88 -5.78 1.76
N SER A 88 -2.51 -5.51 0.51
CA SER A 88 -3.31 -5.89 -0.64
C SER A 88 -2.40 -6.52 -1.68
N ARG A 89 -2.94 -7.48 -2.41
CA ARG A 89 -2.19 -8.19 -3.45
C ARG A 89 -2.81 -7.90 -4.80
N LYS A 90 -1.96 -7.59 -5.76
CA LYS A 90 -2.40 -7.42 -7.13
C LYS A 90 -1.73 -8.48 -7.99
N THR A 91 -2.53 -9.33 -8.62
CA THR A 91 -2.00 -10.45 -9.40
C THR A 91 -2.21 -10.26 -10.90
N SER A 92 -3.07 -9.33 -11.29
CA SER A 92 -3.38 -9.11 -12.69
C SER A 92 -2.80 -7.78 -13.14
N PHE A 93 -1.88 -7.82 -14.11
CA PHE A 93 -1.29 -6.63 -14.67
C PHE A 93 -1.55 -6.60 -16.18
N PRO A 94 -1.83 -5.41 -16.75
CA PRO A 94 -2.07 -5.30 -18.18
C PRO A 94 -0.79 -5.52 -18.97
N ASP A 95 -0.93 -5.78 -20.26
CA ASP A 95 0.22 -5.96 -21.13
C ASP A 95 1.07 -4.69 -21.23
N ASP A 96 0.44 -3.52 -21.10
CA ASP A 96 1.14 -2.23 -21.10
C ASP A 96 1.39 -1.75 -19.67
N ALA A 97 1.88 -2.64 -18.83
CA ALA A 97 2.09 -2.33 -17.41
C ALA A 97 3.22 -1.34 -17.17
N GLU A 98 4.03 -1.04 -18.18
CA GLU A 98 5.13 -0.07 -18.00
C GLU A 98 4.61 1.27 -17.54
N GLY A 99 5.44 2.00 -16.82
CA GLY A 99 5.14 3.35 -16.42
C GLY A 99 5.10 3.53 -14.93
N ARG A 100 4.56 4.67 -14.52
CA ARG A 100 4.49 5.03 -13.11
C ARG A 100 3.26 4.43 -12.46
N TRP A 101 3.49 3.86 -11.31
CA TRP A 101 2.45 3.27 -10.48
C TRP A 101 2.49 3.89 -9.09
N SER A 102 1.37 3.81 -8.41
CA SER A 102 1.32 4.16 -7.00
C SER A 102 0.27 3.33 -6.29
N VAL A 103 0.48 3.17 -4.99
CA VAL A 103 -0.54 2.63 -4.10
C VAL A 103 -0.78 3.71 -3.06
N ASP A 104 -1.98 4.25 -3.06
CA ASP A 104 -2.38 5.26 -2.08
C ASP A 104 -3.10 4.56 -0.94
N VAL A 105 -2.77 4.96 0.28
CA VAL A 105 -3.45 4.46 1.48
C VAL A 105 -4.40 5.55 1.92
N VAL A 106 -5.69 5.28 1.84
CA VAL A 106 -6.70 6.31 2.09
C VAL A 106 -7.72 5.84 3.11
N THR A 107 -8.23 6.79 3.89
CA THR A 107 -9.31 6.51 4.84
C THR A 107 -10.65 6.52 4.14
N ALA A 108 -11.70 6.10 4.85
CA ALA A 108 -13.05 6.09 4.29
C ALA A 108 -13.51 7.48 3.87
N SER A 109 -13.00 8.53 4.52
CA SER A 109 -13.34 9.91 4.15
C SER A 109 -12.52 10.42 2.97
N GLY A 110 -11.64 9.60 2.42
CA GLY A 110 -10.80 9.99 1.30
C GLY A 110 -9.49 10.65 1.67
N GLN A 111 -9.13 10.63 2.93
CA GLN A 111 -7.91 11.26 3.38
C GLN A 111 -6.71 10.38 3.06
N LEU A 112 -5.71 10.96 2.40
CA LEU A 112 -4.49 10.24 2.05
C LEU A 112 -3.60 10.18 3.28
N ILE A 113 -3.26 8.97 3.72
CA ILE A 113 -2.40 8.78 4.91
C ILE A 113 -1.06 8.15 4.57
N GLY A 114 -0.88 7.72 3.33
CA GLY A 114 0.40 7.21 2.86
C GLY A 114 0.35 6.98 1.37
N ARG A 115 1.52 6.97 0.73
CA ARG A 115 1.62 6.72 -0.70
C ARG A 115 2.92 6.04 -1.01
N LEU A 116 2.83 5.00 -1.84
CA LEU A 116 3.97 4.26 -2.31
C LEU A 116 4.05 4.45 -3.82
N ARG A 117 5.19 4.93 -4.30
CA ARG A 117 5.40 5.12 -5.74
C ARG A 117 6.41 4.13 -6.26
N PHE A 118 6.17 3.62 -7.44
CA PHE A 118 7.12 2.73 -8.08
C PHE A 118 6.95 2.80 -9.59
N GLN A 119 7.89 2.20 -10.30
CA GLN A 119 7.88 2.20 -11.75
C GLN A 119 8.08 0.79 -12.28
N ILE A 120 7.32 0.46 -13.32
CA ILE A 120 7.47 -0.81 -13.99
C ILE A 120 8.12 -0.54 -15.35
N VAL A 121 9.20 -1.27 -15.63
CA VAL A 121 9.95 -1.13 -16.88
C VAL A 121 10.01 -2.48 -17.58
N ARG A 122 10.27 -2.42 -18.87
CA ARG A 122 10.33 -3.63 -19.67
C ARG A 122 11.58 -4.45 -19.40
#